data_1757c730b3ef024ecf7302bea58ab200
#
_entry.id   1757c730b3ef024ecf7302bea58ab200
#
_cell.length_a   1.000
_cell.length_b   1.000
_cell.length_c   1.000
_cell.angle_alpha   90.00
_cell.angle_beta   90.00
_cell.angle_gamma   90.00
#
_symmetry.space_group_name_H-M   'P 1'
#
loop_
_entity.id
_entity.type
_entity.pdbx_description
1 polymer ?
#
loop_
_entity_poly.entity_id
_entity_poly.type
_entity_poly.pdbx_seq_one_letter_code
_entity_poly.pdbx_strand_id
1 'polypeptide(L)'
;EPKMKQTMEQQAAWELLRKYNQDHFHLQHALTVEGVMRWYAQELGYGEDVDFWGNVGLLHDIDFEQYPDQHCIKAPELLREGGADDALIHAVCSHGYGITVDIQPEHEMEKVLFAADELTGLIWATALMRPSKSTKDLELKSVKKKFKQHSFAAGCSREVITTGAERLGWTVEDLISKTILAMRSCEDQ
;
A
#
# COMPACT_ATOMS: atom_id res chain seq x y z
N GLU A 1 7.45 -21.10 -1.94
CA GLU A 1 7.92 -20.46 -0.73
C GLU A 1 7.10 -20.91 0.48
N PRO A 2 7.73 -20.98 1.68
CA PRO A 2 6.98 -21.35 2.88
C PRO A 2 5.90 -20.30 3.18
N LYS A 3 4.75 -20.78 3.65
CA LYS A 3 3.64 -19.92 4.03
C LYS A 3 4.08 -19.01 5.18
N MET A 4 3.80 -17.72 5.08
CA MET A 4 4.09 -16.79 6.17
C MET A 4 3.13 -17.06 7.33
N LYS A 5 3.67 -17.05 8.55
CA LYS A 5 2.86 -17.29 9.73
C LYS A 5 2.00 -16.05 10.02
N GLN A 6 0.69 -16.25 10.00
CA GLN A 6 -0.24 -15.19 10.34
C GLN A 6 -0.38 -15.13 11.86
N THR A 7 -0.06 -13.97 12.44
CA THR A 7 -0.11 -13.78 13.88
C THR A 7 -1.26 -12.88 14.32
N MET A 8 -2.04 -12.35 13.35
CA MET A 8 -3.08 -11.38 13.64
C MET A 8 -4.28 -11.59 12.70
N GLU A 9 -5.47 -11.60 13.29
CA GLU A 9 -6.72 -11.61 12.53
C GLU A 9 -6.99 -10.23 11.95
N GLN A 10 -7.71 -10.17 10.82
CA GLN A 10 -8.03 -8.89 10.16
C GLN A 10 -8.78 -7.95 11.12
N GLN A 11 -9.72 -8.48 11.90
CA GLN A 11 -10.48 -7.66 12.85
C GLN A 11 -9.55 -7.05 13.91
N ALA A 12 -8.59 -7.80 14.40
CA ALA A 12 -7.63 -7.30 15.37
C ALA A 12 -6.72 -6.22 14.76
N ALA A 13 -6.33 -6.40 13.50
CA ALA A 13 -5.55 -5.41 12.78
C ALA A 13 -6.33 -4.11 12.59
N TRP A 14 -7.61 -4.23 12.24
CA TRP A 14 -8.51 -3.07 12.08
C TRP A 14 -8.67 -2.31 13.40
N GLU A 15 -8.88 -3.01 14.50
CA GLU A 15 -8.99 -2.39 15.81
C GLU A 15 -7.69 -1.68 16.22
N LEU A 16 -6.56 -2.32 15.96
CA LEU A 16 -5.25 -1.72 16.23
C LEU A 16 -5.05 -0.44 15.41
N LEU A 17 -5.37 -0.47 14.11
CA LEU A 17 -5.28 0.71 13.25
C LEU A 17 -6.13 1.85 13.82
N ARG A 18 -7.38 1.56 14.19
CA ARG A 18 -8.31 2.58 14.65
C ARG A 18 -7.93 3.17 16.01
N LYS A 19 -7.13 2.47 16.77
CA LYS A 19 -6.61 3.01 18.04
C LYS A 19 -5.73 4.24 17.78
N TYR A 20 -5.03 4.26 16.65
CA TYR A 20 -4.07 5.33 16.33
C TYR A 20 -4.48 6.19 15.13
N ASN A 21 -5.55 5.83 14.46
CA ASN A 21 -6.01 6.53 13.25
C ASN A 21 -7.53 6.71 13.29
N GLN A 22 -7.98 7.95 13.17
CA GLN A 22 -9.41 8.29 13.20
C GLN A 22 -9.83 9.14 12.01
N ASP A 23 -8.88 9.73 11.30
CA ASP A 23 -9.15 10.56 10.12
C ASP A 23 -9.67 9.68 8.99
N HIS A 24 -10.80 10.10 8.41
CA HIS A 24 -11.45 9.34 7.33
C HIS A 24 -10.51 9.07 6.16
N PHE A 25 -9.71 10.05 5.78
CA PHE A 25 -8.77 9.92 4.66
C PHE A 25 -7.73 8.82 4.94
N HIS A 26 -7.17 8.80 6.15
CA HIS A 26 -6.17 7.78 6.52
C HIS A 26 -6.79 6.38 6.57
N LEU A 27 -8.00 6.26 7.09
CA LEU A 27 -8.70 4.97 7.14
C LEU A 27 -9.06 4.48 5.74
N GLN A 28 -9.49 5.38 4.86
CA GLN A 28 -9.82 5.04 3.48
C GLN A 28 -8.58 4.57 2.73
N HIS A 29 -7.46 5.26 2.89
CA HIS A 29 -6.18 4.87 2.28
C HIS A 29 -5.74 3.49 2.79
N ALA A 30 -5.83 3.25 4.09
CA ALA A 30 -5.47 1.96 4.68
C ALA A 30 -6.31 0.82 4.09
N LEU A 31 -7.61 1.01 3.96
CA LEU A 31 -8.50 0.00 3.37
C LEU A 31 -8.20 -0.22 1.88
N THR A 32 -7.88 0.85 1.16
CA THR A 32 -7.51 0.74 -0.25
C THR A 32 -6.24 -0.09 -0.41
N VAL A 33 -5.20 0.21 0.38
CA VAL A 33 -3.94 -0.52 0.29
C VAL A 33 -4.11 -1.97 0.76
N GLU A 34 -4.96 -2.21 1.76
CA GLU A 34 -5.32 -3.58 2.16
C GLU A 34 -5.89 -4.36 0.97
N GLY A 35 -6.88 -3.81 0.30
CA GLY A 35 -7.53 -4.47 -0.84
C GLY A 35 -6.57 -4.69 -2.00
N VAL A 36 -5.73 -3.70 -2.28
CA VAL A 36 -4.71 -3.81 -3.34
C VAL A 36 -3.71 -4.91 -3.01
N MET A 37 -3.23 -4.99 -1.77
CA MET A 37 -2.29 -6.03 -1.37
C MET A 37 -2.91 -7.42 -1.45
N ARG A 38 -4.19 -7.58 -1.07
CA ARG A 38 -4.89 -8.86 -1.20
C ARG A 38 -5.00 -9.27 -2.67
N TRP A 39 -5.33 -8.34 -3.56
CA TRP A 39 -5.39 -8.61 -5.00
C TRP A 39 -4.04 -9.08 -5.54
N TYR A 40 -2.96 -8.38 -5.16
CA TYR A 40 -1.62 -8.77 -5.62
C TYR A 40 -1.19 -10.13 -5.07
N ALA A 41 -1.56 -10.46 -3.84
CA ALA A 41 -1.27 -11.78 -3.29
C ALA A 41 -1.86 -12.89 -4.16
N GLN A 42 -3.12 -12.74 -4.58
CA GLN A 42 -3.76 -13.71 -5.47
C GLN A 42 -3.10 -13.72 -6.85
N GLU A 43 -2.87 -12.54 -7.42
CA GLU A 43 -2.32 -12.42 -8.77
C GLU A 43 -0.91 -13.00 -8.89
N LEU A 44 -0.09 -12.84 -7.86
CA LEU A 44 1.30 -13.25 -7.89
C LEU A 44 1.54 -14.65 -7.33
N GLY A 45 0.48 -15.41 -7.02
CA GLY A 45 0.60 -16.80 -6.58
C GLY A 45 0.79 -16.99 -5.08
N TYR A 46 0.48 -15.99 -4.27
CA TYR A 46 0.57 -16.05 -2.81
C TYR A 46 -0.80 -16.12 -2.15
N GLY A 47 -1.76 -16.81 -2.78
CA GLY A 47 -3.13 -16.87 -2.27
C GLY A 47 -3.27 -17.39 -0.85
N GLU A 48 -2.35 -18.28 -0.41
CA GLU A 48 -2.37 -18.78 0.97
C GLU A 48 -1.98 -17.73 1.99
N ASP A 49 -1.29 -16.66 1.55
CA ASP A 49 -0.82 -15.58 2.41
C ASP A 49 -1.63 -14.30 2.25
N VAL A 50 -2.80 -14.37 1.62
CA VAL A 50 -3.62 -13.20 1.29
C VAL A 50 -3.94 -12.35 2.52
N ASP A 51 -4.22 -13.00 3.65
CA ASP A 51 -4.54 -12.26 4.88
C ASP A 51 -3.33 -11.53 5.44
N PHE A 52 -2.14 -12.14 5.35
CA PHE A 52 -0.91 -11.50 5.79
C PHE A 52 -0.62 -10.26 4.93
N TRP A 53 -0.70 -10.40 3.60
CA TRP A 53 -0.52 -9.29 2.68
C TRP A 53 -1.53 -8.16 2.96
N GLY A 54 -2.78 -8.53 3.22
CA GLY A 54 -3.83 -7.56 3.54
C GLY A 54 -3.55 -6.81 4.82
N ASN A 55 -3.14 -7.51 5.88
CA ASN A 55 -2.83 -6.88 7.16
C ASN A 55 -1.63 -5.93 7.04
N VAL A 56 -0.62 -6.31 6.26
CA VAL A 56 0.52 -5.42 6.00
C VAL A 56 0.04 -4.13 5.34
N GLY A 57 -0.81 -4.24 4.33
CA GLY A 57 -1.37 -3.07 3.66
C GLY A 57 -2.23 -2.22 4.58
N LEU A 58 -3.06 -2.85 5.39
CA LEU A 58 -3.94 -2.14 6.33
C LEU A 58 -3.14 -1.33 7.36
N LEU A 59 -2.03 -1.89 7.83
CA LEU A 59 -1.25 -1.32 8.93
C LEU A 59 -0.04 -0.49 8.49
N HIS A 60 0.20 -0.34 7.18
CA HIS A 60 1.45 0.27 6.70
C HIS A 60 1.66 1.71 7.18
N ASP A 61 0.59 2.47 7.37
CA ASP A 61 0.67 3.87 7.83
C ASP A 61 0.16 4.07 9.26
N ILE A 62 0.20 3.03 10.09
CA ILE A 62 -0.38 3.06 11.44
C ILE A 62 0.12 4.26 12.27
N ASP A 63 1.37 4.66 12.08
CA ASP A 63 2.00 5.71 12.87
C ASP A 63 1.90 7.10 12.24
N PHE A 64 1.36 7.22 11.03
CA PHE A 64 1.46 8.47 10.28
C PHE A 64 0.59 9.59 10.88
N GLU A 65 -0.61 9.29 11.33
CA GLU A 65 -1.53 10.30 11.83
C GLU A 65 -1.04 10.97 13.12
N GLN A 66 -0.60 10.17 14.09
CA GLN A 66 -0.18 10.68 15.40
C GLN A 66 1.31 10.98 15.48
N TYR A 67 2.13 10.33 14.67
CA TYR A 67 3.58 10.43 14.71
C TYR A 67 4.16 10.68 13.32
N PRO A 68 3.71 11.75 12.60
CA PRO A 68 4.15 11.97 11.21
C PRO A 68 5.65 12.17 11.06
N ASP A 69 6.31 12.71 12.09
CA ASP A 69 7.76 12.91 12.08
C ASP A 69 8.54 11.65 12.42
N GLN A 70 7.85 10.56 12.78
CA GLN A 70 8.43 9.28 13.14
C GLN A 70 7.84 8.14 12.29
N HIS A 71 7.43 8.45 11.06
CA HIS A 71 6.82 7.46 10.18
C HIS A 71 7.78 6.29 9.93
N CYS A 72 7.30 5.06 10.11
CA CYS A 72 8.05 3.80 10.08
C CYS A 72 9.05 3.64 11.23
N ILE A 73 9.28 4.67 12.04
CA ILE A 73 10.15 4.62 13.21
C ILE A 73 9.34 4.24 14.44
N LYS A 74 8.14 4.82 14.58
CA LYS A 74 7.23 4.52 15.69
C LYS A 74 6.45 3.23 15.47
N ALA A 75 6.24 2.84 14.22
CA ALA A 75 5.42 1.68 13.85
C ALA A 75 5.82 0.38 14.58
N PRO A 76 7.11 0.02 14.73
CA PRO A 76 7.46 -1.21 15.42
C PRO A 76 6.88 -1.31 16.84
N GLU A 77 6.94 -0.21 17.59
CA GLU A 77 6.39 -0.19 18.97
C GLU A 77 4.89 -0.40 18.96
N LEU A 78 4.17 0.31 18.09
CA LEU A 78 2.71 0.21 18.00
C LEU A 78 2.28 -1.18 17.54
N LEU A 79 2.98 -1.75 16.58
CA LEU A 79 2.66 -3.07 16.04
C LEU A 79 2.94 -4.17 17.06
N ARG A 80 4.07 -4.12 17.79
CA ARG A 80 4.38 -5.09 18.83
C ARG A 80 3.36 -5.06 19.94
N GLU A 81 2.93 -3.88 20.34
CA GLU A 81 1.88 -3.70 21.35
C GLU A 81 0.59 -4.40 20.92
N GLY A 82 0.29 -4.41 19.62
CA GLY A 82 -0.87 -5.08 19.05
C GLY A 82 -0.69 -6.57 18.79
N GLY A 83 0.48 -7.13 19.06
CA GLY A 83 0.75 -8.56 18.88
C GLY A 83 1.35 -8.95 17.53
N ALA A 84 1.82 -8.01 16.75
CA ALA A 84 2.44 -8.29 15.45
C ALA A 84 3.81 -8.95 15.63
N ASP A 85 4.13 -9.88 14.73
CA ASP A 85 5.45 -10.53 14.72
C ASP A 85 6.48 -9.71 13.93
N ASP A 86 7.73 -10.15 13.96
CA ASP A 86 8.82 -9.45 13.28
C ASP A 86 8.63 -9.39 11.76
N ALA A 87 8.03 -10.41 11.16
CA ALA A 87 7.78 -10.44 9.72
C ALA A 87 6.80 -9.33 9.30
N LEU A 88 5.72 -9.13 10.07
CA LEU A 88 4.76 -8.08 9.81
C LEU A 88 5.40 -6.70 9.99
N ILE A 89 6.17 -6.53 11.05
CA ILE A 89 6.85 -5.26 11.36
C ILE A 89 7.83 -4.89 10.26
N HIS A 90 8.67 -5.85 9.83
CA HIS A 90 9.61 -5.63 8.74
C HIS A 90 8.89 -5.22 7.45
N ALA A 91 7.82 -5.94 7.12
CA ALA A 91 7.05 -5.67 5.92
C ALA A 91 6.45 -4.26 5.93
N VAL A 92 5.84 -3.86 7.04
CA VAL A 92 5.29 -2.52 7.19
C VAL A 92 6.39 -1.47 7.05
N CYS A 93 7.47 -1.60 7.81
CA CYS A 93 8.52 -0.57 7.86
C CYS A 93 9.31 -0.45 6.56
N SER A 94 9.39 -1.51 5.76
CA SER A 94 10.14 -1.50 4.50
C SER A 94 9.60 -0.51 3.46
N HIS A 95 8.33 -0.08 3.58
CA HIS A 95 7.81 0.91 2.63
C HIS A 95 8.42 2.30 2.84
N GLY A 96 9.08 2.54 3.98
CA GLY A 96 9.81 3.77 4.23
C GLY A 96 11.29 3.74 3.83
N TYR A 97 11.75 2.68 3.19
CA TYR A 97 13.15 2.51 2.83
C TYR A 97 13.68 3.67 1.99
N GLY A 98 14.81 4.24 2.43
CA GLY A 98 15.45 5.35 1.72
C GLY A 98 14.77 6.70 1.94
N ILE A 99 13.69 6.75 2.73
CA ILE A 99 12.93 7.96 3.03
C ILE A 99 13.01 8.26 4.52
N THR A 100 12.55 7.33 5.36
CA THR A 100 12.54 7.49 6.81
C THR A 100 13.36 6.44 7.55
N VAL A 101 13.57 5.28 6.95
CA VAL A 101 14.29 4.15 7.57
C VAL A 101 15.18 3.47 6.55
N ASP A 102 16.15 2.68 7.06
CA ASP A 102 17.06 1.87 6.25
C ASP A 102 16.67 0.39 6.34
N ILE A 103 15.38 0.10 6.12
CA ILE A 103 14.85 -1.26 6.14
C ILE A 103 14.46 -1.62 4.70
N GLN A 104 15.28 -2.43 4.07
CA GLN A 104 15.16 -2.73 2.65
C GLN A 104 14.02 -3.70 2.35
N PRO A 105 13.21 -3.44 1.32
CA PRO A 105 12.21 -4.42 0.86
C PRO A 105 12.93 -5.65 0.32
N GLU A 106 12.66 -6.81 0.91
CA GLU A 106 13.32 -8.07 0.55
C GLU A 106 12.34 -9.06 -0.08
N HIS A 107 11.20 -9.28 0.56
CA HIS A 107 10.16 -10.15 0.04
C HIS A 107 9.39 -9.46 -1.08
N GLU A 108 8.88 -10.24 -2.05
CA GLU A 108 8.08 -9.68 -3.15
C GLU A 108 6.90 -8.84 -2.62
N MET A 109 6.25 -9.28 -1.54
CA MET A 109 5.19 -8.52 -0.86
C MET A 109 5.65 -7.12 -0.48
N GLU A 110 6.84 -6.99 0.07
CA GLU A 110 7.39 -5.71 0.49
C GLU A 110 7.70 -4.82 -0.70
N LYS A 111 8.19 -5.42 -1.78
CA LYS A 111 8.47 -4.70 -3.02
C LYS A 111 7.18 -4.19 -3.66
N VAL A 112 6.11 -4.98 -3.59
CA VAL A 112 4.79 -4.58 -4.08
C VAL A 112 4.24 -3.42 -3.26
N LEU A 113 4.30 -3.51 -1.94
CA LEU A 113 3.83 -2.43 -1.07
C LEU A 113 4.57 -1.13 -1.36
N PHE A 114 5.90 -1.19 -1.45
CA PHE A 114 6.74 -0.03 -1.75
C PHE A 114 6.33 0.61 -3.09
N ALA A 115 6.11 -0.21 -4.12
CA ALA A 115 5.80 0.28 -5.46
C ALA A 115 4.37 0.81 -5.58
N ALA A 116 3.40 0.17 -4.92
CA ALA A 116 1.98 0.46 -5.13
C ALA A 116 1.41 1.53 -4.20
N ASP A 117 1.97 1.73 -3.03
CA ASP A 117 1.43 2.63 -2.01
C ASP A 117 1.15 4.04 -2.56
N GLU A 118 2.18 4.73 -3.00
CA GLU A 118 2.04 6.09 -3.55
C GLU A 118 1.19 6.09 -4.83
N LEU A 119 1.28 5.03 -5.62
CA LEU A 119 0.53 4.92 -6.86
C LEU A 119 -0.98 4.85 -6.62
N THR A 120 -1.43 4.23 -5.53
CA THR A 120 -2.87 4.20 -5.23
C THR A 120 -3.43 5.61 -5.09
N GLY A 121 -2.67 6.50 -4.47
CA GLY A 121 -3.09 7.90 -4.33
C GLY A 121 -3.21 8.61 -5.67
N LEU A 122 -2.26 8.40 -6.57
CA LEU A 122 -2.28 8.99 -7.90
C LEU A 122 -3.44 8.46 -8.74
N ILE A 123 -3.67 7.15 -8.70
CA ILE A 123 -4.77 6.52 -9.44
C ILE A 123 -6.11 7.05 -8.92
N TRP A 124 -6.28 7.11 -7.60
CA TRP A 124 -7.52 7.62 -7.02
C TRP A 124 -7.76 9.08 -7.39
N ALA A 125 -6.72 9.93 -7.29
CA ALA A 125 -6.82 11.33 -7.69
C ALA A 125 -7.23 11.47 -9.16
N THR A 126 -6.68 10.61 -10.03
CA THR A 126 -7.04 10.60 -11.46
C THR A 126 -8.50 10.19 -11.66
N ALA A 127 -8.96 9.17 -10.94
CA ALA A 127 -10.35 8.71 -11.00
C ALA A 127 -11.32 9.82 -10.61
N LEU A 128 -11.00 10.58 -9.57
CA LEU A 128 -11.86 11.67 -9.09
C LEU A 128 -12.01 12.81 -10.10
N MET A 129 -11.10 12.93 -11.07
CA MET A 129 -11.20 13.93 -12.14
C MET A 129 -12.15 13.49 -13.26
N ARG A 130 -12.60 12.26 -13.27
CA ARG A 130 -13.52 11.73 -14.29
C ARG A 130 -14.97 11.95 -13.85
N PRO A 131 -15.92 12.02 -14.82
CA PRO A 131 -17.35 12.16 -14.45
C PRO A 131 -17.86 11.04 -13.54
N SER A 132 -17.38 9.80 -13.74
CA SER A 132 -17.77 8.64 -12.95
C SER A 132 -17.22 8.68 -11.52
N LYS A 133 -16.09 9.36 -11.31
CA LYS A 133 -15.35 9.37 -10.05
C LYS A 133 -15.02 7.96 -9.55
N SER A 134 -14.74 7.07 -10.49
CA SER A 134 -14.53 5.65 -10.24
C SER A 134 -13.31 5.13 -10.99
N THR A 135 -12.68 4.08 -10.47
CA THR A 135 -11.60 3.39 -11.16
C THR A 135 -12.14 2.41 -12.21
N LYS A 136 -13.44 2.13 -12.21
CA LYS A 136 -14.06 1.09 -13.06
C LYS A 136 -13.91 1.38 -14.55
N ASP A 137 -13.96 2.64 -14.96
CA ASP A 137 -13.77 3.04 -16.35
C ASP A 137 -12.43 3.74 -16.60
N LEU A 138 -11.53 3.72 -15.62
CA LEU A 138 -10.24 4.38 -15.71
C LEU A 138 -9.27 3.56 -16.55
N GLU A 139 -8.61 4.20 -17.51
CA GLU A 139 -7.67 3.56 -18.41
C GLU A 139 -6.22 3.95 -18.10
N LEU A 140 -5.30 3.05 -18.46
CA LEU A 140 -3.86 3.27 -18.30
C LEU A 140 -3.40 4.62 -18.85
N LYS A 141 -3.84 5.00 -20.06
CA LYS A 141 -3.36 6.23 -20.69
C LYS A 141 -3.69 7.48 -19.87
N SER A 142 -4.84 7.49 -19.19
CA SER A 142 -5.24 8.62 -18.35
C SER A 142 -4.32 8.77 -17.14
N VAL A 143 -3.97 7.65 -16.51
CA VAL A 143 -3.04 7.67 -15.36
C VAL A 143 -1.63 8.02 -15.81
N LYS A 144 -1.17 7.48 -16.93
CA LYS A 144 0.15 7.83 -17.51
C LYS A 144 0.28 9.33 -17.75
N LYS A 145 -0.77 9.93 -18.29
CA LYS A 145 -0.79 11.38 -18.54
C LYS A 145 -0.63 12.16 -17.24
N LYS A 146 -1.38 11.77 -16.21
CA LYS A 146 -1.29 12.41 -14.90
C LYS A 146 0.03 12.13 -14.19
N PHE A 147 0.58 10.94 -14.39
CA PHE A 147 1.90 10.60 -13.85
C PHE A 147 2.97 11.58 -14.32
N LYS A 148 2.90 12.00 -15.58
CA LYS A 148 3.84 12.96 -16.17
C LYS A 148 3.61 14.41 -15.73
N GLN A 149 2.45 14.71 -15.17
CA GLN A 149 2.12 16.04 -14.67
C GLN A 149 2.52 16.13 -13.18
N HIS A 150 3.75 16.56 -12.92
CA HIS A 150 4.32 16.54 -11.57
C HIS A 150 3.57 17.39 -10.56
N SER A 151 2.83 18.41 -11.01
CA SER A 151 2.00 19.24 -10.13
C SER A 151 0.69 18.58 -9.72
N PHE A 152 0.25 17.56 -10.48
CA PHE A 152 -0.97 16.82 -10.16
C PHE A 152 -0.65 15.75 -9.12
N ALA A 153 -1.41 15.72 -8.02
CA ALA A 153 -1.17 14.80 -6.90
C ALA A 153 0.32 14.83 -6.51
N ALA A 154 0.84 16.02 -6.26
CA ALA A 154 2.27 16.24 -6.05
C ALA A 154 2.82 15.50 -4.83
N GLY A 155 1.95 15.15 -3.86
CA GLY A 155 2.34 14.36 -2.70
C GLY A 155 2.65 12.90 -3.02
N CYS A 156 2.26 12.41 -4.21
CA CYS A 156 2.54 11.04 -4.64
C CYS A 156 3.88 11.02 -5.36
N SER A 157 4.91 10.46 -4.73
CA SER A 157 6.28 10.47 -5.23
C SER A 157 6.43 9.60 -6.49
N ARG A 158 6.70 10.24 -7.63
CA ARG A 158 6.97 9.54 -8.90
C ARG A 158 8.26 8.73 -8.80
N GLU A 159 9.25 9.24 -8.08
CA GLU A 159 10.50 8.54 -7.87
C GLU A 159 10.31 7.23 -7.13
N VAL A 160 9.51 7.23 -6.07
CA VAL A 160 9.19 6.02 -5.31
C VAL A 160 8.48 5.00 -6.19
N ILE A 161 7.52 5.45 -7.00
CA ILE A 161 6.78 4.57 -7.92
C ILE A 161 7.73 3.95 -8.94
N THR A 162 8.59 4.75 -9.56
CA THR A 162 9.55 4.28 -10.57
C THR A 162 10.55 3.30 -9.97
N THR A 163 11.13 3.65 -8.82
CA THR A 163 12.08 2.79 -8.12
C THR A 163 11.43 1.47 -7.70
N GLY A 164 10.19 1.54 -7.22
CA GLY A 164 9.44 0.34 -6.84
C GLY A 164 9.20 -0.60 -8.01
N ALA A 165 8.81 -0.06 -9.17
CA ALA A 165 8.63 -0.86 -10.37
C ALA A 165 9.94 -1.53 -10.79
N GLU A 166 11.05 -0.79 -10.75
CA GLU A 166 12.38 -1.33 -11.09
C GLU A 166 12.76 -2.50 -10.21
N ARG A 167 12.51 -2.41 -8.89
CA ARG A 167 12.81 -3.51 -7.97
C ARG A 167 12.02 -4.77 -8.26
N LEU A 168 10.79 -4.60 -8.77
CA LEU A 168 9.94 -5.72 -9.16
C LEU A 168 10.32 -6.29 -10.52
N GLY A 169 11.13 -5.57 -11.30
CA GLY A 169 11.42 -5.94 -12.67
C GLY A 169 10.27 -5.64 -13.62
N TRP A 170 9.39 -4.72 -13.24
CA TRP A 170 8.22 -4.33 -14.04
C TRP A 170 8.42 -2.95 -14.65
N THR A 171 7.74 -2.68 -15.76
CA THR A 171 7.62 -1.32 -16.26
C THR A 171 6.63 -0.55 -15.41
N VAL A 172 6.72 0.78 -15.43
CA VAL A 172 5.75 1.63 -14.74
C VAL A 172 4.35 1.40 -15.29
N GLU A 173 4.23 1.20 -16.61
CA GLU A 173 2.96 0.91 -17.27
C GLU A 173 2.32 -0.38 -16.74
N ASP A 174 3.11 -1.44 -16.58
CA ASP A 174 2.62 -2.70 -16.02
C ASP A 174 2.13 -2.52 -14.58
N LEU A 175 2.92 -1.80 -13.78
CA LEU A 175 2.55 -1.50 -12.40
C LEU A 175 1.23 -0.72 -12.33
N ILE A 176 1.08 0.31 -13.17
CA ILE A 176 -0.15 1.10 -13.22
C ILE A 176 -1.33 0.22 -13.63
N SER A 177 -1.20 -0.56 -14.70
CA SER A 177 -2.28 -1.41 -15.19
C SER A 177 -2.76 -2.40 -14.14
N LYS A 178 -1.82 -3.08 -13.48
CA LYS A 178 -2.15 -4.04 -12.41
C LYS A 178 -2.81 -3.35 -11.22
N THR A 179 -2.29 -2.20 -10.83
CA THR A 179 -2.82 -1.48 -9.66
C THR A 179 -4.22 -0.92 -9.93
N ILE A 180 -4.52 -0.51 -11.16
CA ILE A 180 -5.88 -0.12 -11.54
C ILE A 180 -6.84 -1.31 -11.34
N LEU A 181 -6.47 -2.49 -11.81
CA LEU A 181 -7.29 -3.70 -11.65
C LEU A 181 -7.49 -4.03 -10.17
N ALA A 182 -6.42 -3.92 -9.39
CA ALA A 182 -6.49 -4.16 -7.94
C ALA A 182 -7.47 -3.19 -7.27
N MET A 183 -7.42 -1.91 -7.62
CA MET A 183 -8.29 -0.90 -7.03
C MET A 183 -9.74 -1.09 -7.46
N ARG A 184 -9.99 -1.52 -8.70
CA ARG A 184 -11.35 -1.87 -9.15
C ARG A 184 -11.95 -2.99 -8.29
N SER A 185 -11.12 -3.97 -7.92
CA SER A 185 -11.59 -5.14 -7.16
C SER A 185 -12.06 -4.79 -5.76
N CYS A 186 -11.61 -3.67 -5.19
CA CYS A 186 -11.92 -3.30 -3.81
C CYS A 186 -12.61 -1.95 -3.66
N GLU A 187 -12.97 -1.30 -4.76
CA GLU A 187 -13.51 0.08 -4.73
C GLU A 187 -14.79 0.20 -3.91
N ASP A 188 -15.63 -0.81 -3.89
CA ASP A 188 -16.93 -0.78 -3.23
C ASP A 188 -16.92 -1.31 -1.79
N GLN A 189 -15.74 -1.53 -1.24
CA GLN A 189 -15.58 -2.08 0.12
C GLN A 189 -15.40 -1.01 1.19
#